data_3971c2aeebdd9026d456ca10f2adc765
#
_entry.id   3971c2aeebdd9026d456ca10f2adc765
#
_cell.length_a   1.000
_cell.length_b   1.000
_cell.length_c   1.000
_cell.angle_alpha   90.00
_cell.angle_beta   90.00
_cell.angle_gamma   90.00
#
_symmetry.space_group_name_H-M   'P 1'
#
loop_
_entity.id
_entity.type
_entity.pdbx_description
1 polymer ?
#
loop_
_entity_poly.entity_id
_entity_poly.type
_entity_poly.pdbx_seq_one_letter_code
_entity_poly.pdbx_strand_id
1 'polypeptide(L)'
;MAGSGTQAAHSKGHGKQAQVEFVRLAEASPAMLWMADRNGLWSFASKTWLEFRGRALELELGSGWSEGIHPDDGSQSLRAYGAAVKASRDFRLQYRIRNKGGTYVQVENSGVHWFNSSGEMGGYVGRILVLSPAEQRVRSTDRDLSSLSRRERQMLELIALGYGTKEAAAKLGISFKTADSHRSHVLKKLRLHETASVVRFAVRAGLISA
;
A
#
# COMPACT_ATOMS: atom_id res chain seq x y z
N MET A 1 36.72 -9.87 -42.02
CA MET A 1 35.70 -9.06 -41.34
C MET A 1 34.36 -9.77 -41.43
N ALA A 2 33.98 -10.51 -40.42
CA ALA A 2 32.62 -11.03 -40.26
C ALA A 2 32.50 -11.55 -38.80
N GLY A 3 31.77 -10.89 -37.95
CA GLY A 3 31.63 -11.39 -36.57
C GLY A 3 31.01 -10.40 -35.60
N SER A 4 29.91 -9.72 -35.95
CA SER A 4 29.18 -8.89 -34.96
C SER A 4 27.63 -8.94 -35.06
N GLY A 5 27.10 -9.86 -35.88
CA GLY A 5 25.65 -9.95 -36.10
C GLY A 5 24.90 -10.96 -35.22
N THR A 6 25.57 -11.88 -34.55
CA THR A 6 24.91 -13.06 -33.93
C THR A 6 24.56 -12.88 -32.45
N GLN A 7 25.20 -11.98 -31.71
CA GLN A 7 24.92 -11.78 -30.28
C GLN A 7 23.64 -10.96 -29.98
N ALA A 8 23.30 -10.01 -30.87
CA ALA A 8 22.12 -9.16 -30.65
C ALA A 8 20.79 -9.89 -30.89
N ALA A 9 20.76 -10.92 -31.70
CA ALA A 9 19.57 -11.72 -31.99
C ALA A 9 19.22 -12.70 -30.85
N HIS A 10 20.22 -13.27 -30.16
CA HIS A 10 20.05 -14.19 -29.04
C HIS A 10 19.49 -13.49 -27.79
N SER A 11 19.88 -12.26 -27.50
CA SER A 11 19.39 -11.48 -26.35
C SER A 11 17.89 -11.14 -26.45
N LYS A 12 17.37 -10.82 -27.63
CA LYS A 12 15.96 -10.52 -27.86
C LYS A 12 15.04 -11.75 -27.72
N GLY A 13 15.56 -12.94 -28.00
CA GLY A 13 14.79 -14.19 -27.86
C GLY A 13 14.55 -14.58 -26.40
N HIS A 14 15.55 -14.48 -25.53
CA HIS A 14 15.45 -14.84 -24.12
C HIS A 14 14.51 -13.91 -23.35
N GLY A 15 14.49 -12.63 -23.64
CA GLY A 15 13.56 -11.68 -22.98
C GLY A 15 12.08 -11.96 -23.29
N LYS A 16 11.76 -12.32 -24.54
CA LYS A 16 10.39 -12.69 -24.92
C LYS A 16 9.96 -14.01 -24.29
N GLN A 17 10.86 -14.98 -24.21
CA GLN A 17 10.56 -16.28 -23.62
C GLN A 17 10.33 -16.19 -22.11
N ALA A 18 11.15 -15.42 -21.40
CA ALA A 18 10.98 -15.14 -19.97
C ALA A 18 9.66 -14.40 -19.69
N GLN A 19 9.26 -13.47 -20.53
CA GLN A 19 7.99 -12.76 -20.41
C GLN A 19 6.78 -13.68 -20.62
N VAL A 20 6.85 -14.58 -21.61
CA VAL A 20 5.79 -15.58 -21.85
C VAL A 20 5.67 -16.56 -20.68
N GLU A 21 6.79 -16.99 -20.12
CA GLU A 21 6.79 -17.91 -18.98
C GLU A 21 6.27 -17.24 -17.70
N PHE A 22 6.64 -15.98 -17.46
CA PHE A 22 6.06 -15.18 -16.39
C PHE A 22 4.53 -15.06 -16.51
N VAL A 23 4.04 -14.73 -17.70
CA VAL A 23 2.58 -14.62 -17.94
C VAL A 23 1.89 -15.94 -17.63
N ARG A 24 2.44 -17.08 -18.06
CA ARG A 24 1.87 -18.40 -17.76
C ARG A 24 1.82 -18.69 -16.26
N LEU A 25 2.88 -18.36 -15.53
CA LEU A 25 2.93 -18.54 -14.07
C LEU A 25 1.94 -17.59 -13.37
N ALA A 26 1.86 -16.35 -13.82
CA ALA A 26 0.92 -15.37 -13.30
C ALA A 26 -0.55 -15.77 -13.54
N GLU A 27 -0.86 -16.34 -14.70
CA GLU A 27 -2.18 -16.87 -15.05
C GLU A 27 -2.57 -18.12 -14.22
N ALA A 28 -1.60 -18.94 -13.85
CA ALA A 28 -1.80 -20.09 -12.98
C ALA A 28 -1.91 -19.72 -11.49
N SER A 29 -1.56 -18.48 -11.13
CA SER A 29 -1.60 -18.01 -9.75
C SER A 29 -3.02 -17.62 -9.32
N PRO A 30 -3.46 -17.97 -8.09
CA PRO A 30 -4.70 -17.47 -7.53
C PRO A 30 -4.62 -16.00 -7.13
N ALA A 31 -3.44 -15.38 -7.20
CA ALA A 31 -3.24 -13.98 -6.85
C ALA A 31 -3.64 -13.05 -8.01
N MET A 32 -4.17 -11.89 -7.66
CA MET A 32 -4.43 -10.81 -8.62
C MET A 32 -3.12 -10.09 -8.91
N LEU A 33 -2.46 -10.44 -10.02
CA LEU A 33 -1.17 -9.94 -10.43
C LEU A 33 -1.30 -8.97 -11.60
N TRP A 34 -0.38 -8.02 -11.69
CA TRP A 34 -0.30 -7.06 -12.77
C TRP A 34 1.15 -6.68 -13.08
N MET A 35 1.39 -6.18 -14.30
CA MET A 35 2.64 -5.55 -14.71
C MET A 35 2.35 -4.19 -15.31
N ALA A 36 3.31 -3.27 -15.17
CA ALA A 36 3.29 -1.96 -15.82
C ALA A 36 4.66 -1.64 -16.42
N ASP A 37 4.67 -0.75 -17.41
CA ASP A 37 5.88 -0.18 -17.96
C ASP A 37 6.54 0.81 -16.97
N ARG A 38 7.65 1.42 -17.38
CA ARG A 38 8.39 2.42 -16.59
C ARG A 38 7.59 3.69 -16.29
N ASN A 39 6.53 3.95 -17.05
CA ASN A 39 5.62 5.09 -16.87
C ASN A 39 4.44 4.74 -15.99
N GLY A 40 4.36 3.51 -15.49
CA GLY A 40 3.26 3.03 -14.67
C GLY A 40 2.00 2.68 -15.46
N LEU A 41 2.09 2.57 -16.78
CA LEU A 41 0.97 2.11 -17.60
C LEU A 41 0.90 0.59 -17.59
N TRP A 42 -0.25 0.03 -17.19
CA TRP A 42 -0.41 -1.42 -17.12
C TRP A 42 -0.29 -2.07 -18.48
N SER A 43 0.53 -3.10 -18.56
CA SER A 43 0.78 -3.91 -19.76
C SER A 43 0.26 -5.35 -19.62
N PHE A 44 -0.07 -5.78 -18.40
CA PHE A 44 -0.61 -7.09 -18.09
C PHE A 44 -1.48 -7.04 -16.83
N ALA A 45 -2.53 -7.87 -16.81
CA ALA A 45 -3.34 -8.15 -15.64
C ALA A 45 -3.74 -9.63 -15.67
N SER A 46 -3.58 -10.36 -14.55
CA SER A 46 -3.90 -11.79 -14.47
C SER A 46 -5.40 -12.06 -14.62
N LYS A 47 -5.74 -13.26 -15.06
CA LYS A 47 -7.12 -13.75 -15.16
C LYS A 47 -7.90 -13.54 -13.85
N THR A 48 -7.28 -13.81 -12.70
CA THR A 48 -7.89 -13.62 -11.38
C THR A 48 -8.31 -12.16 -11.15
N TRP A 49 -7.52 -11.18 -11.59
CA TRP A 49 -7.91 -9.78 -11.55
C TRP A 49 -9.09 -9.48 -12.48
N LEU A 50 -9.06 -9.96 -13.71
CA LEU A 50 -10.12 -9.74 -14.69
C LEU A 50 -11.45 -10.35 -14.22
N GLU A 51 -11.42 -11.54 -13.63
CA GLU A 51 -12.59 -12.20 -13.01
C GLU A 51 -13.13 -11.41 -11.81
N PHE A 52 -12.25 -10.88 -10.98
CA PHE A 52 -12.65 -10.01 -9.85
C PHE A 52 -13.31 -8.72 -10.33
N ARG A 53 -12.77 -8.10 -11.35
CA ARG A 53 -13.30 -6.87 -11.94
C ARG A 53 -14.52 -7.08 -12.81
N GLY A 54 -14.64 -8.25 -13.46
CA GLY A 54 -15.66 -8.53 -14.48
C GLY A 54 -15.48 -7.69 -15.74
N ARG A 55 -14.23 -7.38 -16.12
CA ARG A 55 -13.88 -6.53 -17.27
C ARG A 55 -12.86 -7.23 -18.17
N ALA A 56 -12.89 -6.92 -19.45
CA ALA A 56 -11.92 -7.41 -20.43
C ALA A 56 -10.53 -6.77 -20.18
N LEU A 57 -9.47 -7.50 -20.58
CA LEU A 57 -8.09 -7.06 -20.37
C LEU A 57 -7.82 -5.67 -20.95
N GLU A 58 -8.31 -5.40 -22.15
CA GLU A 58 -8.11 -4.16 -22.89
C GLU A 58 -8.59 -2.94 -22.11
N LEU A 59 -9.62 -3.11 -21.28
CA LEU A 59 -10.19 -2.07 -20.44
C LEU A 59 -9.40 -1.86 -19.13
N GLU A 60 -8.52 -2.79 -18.76
CA GLU A 60 -7.68 -2.70 -17.57
C GLU A 60 -6.26 -2.23 -17.89
N LEU A 61 -5.84 -2.31 -19.17
CA LEU A 61 -4.52 -1.86 -19.61
C LEU A 61 -4.36 -0.33 -19.54
N GLY A 62 -3.09 0.11 -19.57
CA GLY A 62 -2.76 1.53 -19.44
C GLY A 62 -3.17 2.08 -18.07
N SER A 63 -4.04 3.06 -18.05
CA SER A 63 -4.65 3.63 -16.84
C SER A 63 -6.05 3.06 -16.55
N GLY A 64 -6.58 2.15 -17.37
CA GLY A 64 -7.95 1.65 -17.29
C GLY A 64 -8.30 0.95 -15.98
N TRP A 65 -7.32 0.29 -15.34
CA TRP A 65 -7.49 -0.34 -14.04
C TRP A 65 -8.04 0.62 -12.97
N SER A 66 -7.74 1.89 -13.11
CA SER A 66 -8.10 2.92 -12.12
C SER A 66 -9.56 3.38 -12.20
N GLU A 67 -10.27 3.09 -13.29
CA GLU A 67 -11.65 3.54 -13.51
C GLU A 67 -12.67 3.02 -12.48
N GLY A 68 -12.33 1.97 -11.77
CA GLY A 68 -13.21 1.43 -10.74
C GLY A 68 -12.88 1.91 -9.33
N ILE A 69 -11.91 2.77 -9.13
CA ILE A 69 -11.58 3.32 -7.80
C ILE A 69 -12.74 4.18 -7.31
N HIS A 70 -13.06 4.08 -6.02
CA HIS A 70 -14.11 4.89 -5.41
C HIS A 70 -13.80 6.39 -5.57
N PRO A 71 -14.78 7.24 -5.90
CA PRO A 71 -14.55 8.67 -6.16
C PRO A 71 -13.77 9.39 -5.05
N ASP A 72 -14.06 9.12 -3.78
CA ASP A 72 -13.36 9.74 -2.65
C ASP A 72 -11.88 9.34 -2.56
N ASP A 73 -11.53 8.15 -3.06
CA ASP A 73 -10.18 7.59 -2.96
C ASP A 73 -9.33 7.90 -4.21
N GLY A 74 -9.98 8.12 -5.36
CA GLY A 74 -9.35 8.20 -6.69
C GLY A 74 -8.24 9.24 -6.75
N SER A 75 -8.54 10.49 -6.42
CA SER A 75 -7.57 11.58 -6.51
C SER A 75 -6.32 11.37 -5.65
N GLN A 76 -6.48 10.85 -4.44
CA GLN A 76 -5.37 10.61 -3.52
C GLN A 76 -4.54 9.42 -4.00
N SER A 77 -5.18 8.31 -4.36
CA SER A 77 -4.52 7.07 -4.79
C SER A 77 -3.73 7.26 -6.07
N LEU A 78 -4.30 7.95 -7.06
CA LEU A 78 -3.62 8.21 -8.33
C LEU A 78 -2.45 9.18 -8.19
N ARG A 79 -2.56 10.21 -7.33
CA ARG A 79 -1.41 11.06 -7.02
C ARG A 79 -0.29 10.29 -6.34
N ALA A 80 -0.62 9.43 -5.38
CA ALA A 80 0.38 8.62 -4.68
C ALA A 80 1.05 7.60 -5.61
N TYR A 81 0.27 6.95 -6.49
CA TYR A 81 0.79 6.06 -7.54
C TYR A 81 1.75 6.80 -8.47
N GLY A 82 1.31 7.92 -9.06
CA GLY A 82 2.13 8.70 -9.96
C GLY A 82 3.41 9.26 -9.31
N ALA A 83 3.35 9.64 -8.03
CA ALA A 83 4.52 10.08 -7.27
C ALA A 83 5.53 8.95 -7.04
N ALA A 84 5.08 7.73 -6.78
CA ALA A 84 5.93 6.56 -6.63
C ALA A 84 6.60 6.19 -7.97
N VAL A 85 5.81 6.15 -9.05
CA VAL A 85 6.31 5.89 -10.42
C VAL A 85 7.35 6.93 -10.83
N LYS A 86 7.06 8.22 -10.67
CA LYS A 86 8.01 9.31 -10.99
C LYS A 86 9.31 9.21 -10.21
N ALA A 87 9.26 8.73 -8.98
CA ALA A 87 10.43 8.56 -8.12
C ALA A 87 11.10 7.19 -8.26
N SER A 88 10.64 6.33 -9.16
CA SER A 88 11.11 4.94 -9.35
C SER A 88 11.19 4.19 -8.01
N ARG A 89 10.12 4.26 -7.20
CA ARG A 89 10.05 3.63 -5.88
C ARG A 89 8.95 2.59 -5.82
N ASP A 90 9.18 1.58 -4.99
CA ASP A 90 8.15 0.65 -4.58
C ASP A 90 7.01 1.39 -3.88
N PHE A 91 5.82 0.83 -3.98
CA PHE A 91 4.65 1.43 -3.37
C PHE A 91 3.70 0.39 -2.76
N ARG A 92 2.90 0.88 -1.83
CA ARG A 92 1.78 0.15 -1.25
C ARG A 92 0.65 1.15 -1.02
N LEU A 93 -0.45 0.96 -1.72
CA LEU A 93 -1.60 1.85 -1.72
C LEU A 93 -2.84 1.09 -1.27
N GLN A 94 -3.74 1.76 -0.58
CA GLN A 94 -5.02 1.20 -0.19
C GLN A 94 -6.13 2.10 -0.68
N TYR A 95 -7.12 1.50 -1.32
CA TYR A 95 -8.29 2.20 -1.85
C TYR A 95 -9.46 1.22 -2.01
N ARG A 96 -10.65 1.77 -2.14
CA ARG A 96 -11.83 1.00 -2.50
C ARG A 96 -11.92 0.89 -4.01
N ILE A 97 -12.16 -0.31 -4.52
CA ILE A 97 -12.36 -0.56 -5.94
C ILE A 97 -13.62 -1.38 -6.18
N ARG A 98 -14.32 -1.09 -7.27
CA ARG A 98 -15.56 -1.78 -7.64
C ARG A 98 -15.25 -3.14 -8.24
N ASN A 99 -15.82 -4.20 -7.67
CA ASN A 99 -15.75 -5.56 -8.19
C ASN A 99 -16.83 -5.83 -9.26
N LYS A 100 -16.85 -7.03 -9.84
CA LYS A 100 -17.83 -7.46 -10.86
C LYS A 100 -19.28 -7.38 -10.40
N GLY A 101 -19.55 -7.47 -9.11
CA GLY A 101 -20.88 -7.35 -8.52
C GLY A 101 -21.32 -5.89 -8.27
N GLY A 102 -20.51 -4.91 -8.69
CA GLY A 102 -20.82 -3.49 -8.48
C GLY A 102 -20.48 -2.97 -7.09
N THR A 103 -20.03 -3.82 -6.18
CA THR A 103 -19.71 -3.47 -4.78
C THR A 103 -18.28 -2.93 -4.67
N TYR A 104 -18.11 -1.88 -3.88
CA TYR A 104 -16.80 -1.37 -3.52
C TYR A 104 -16.17 -2.21 -2.41
N VAL A 105 -14.99 -2.75 -2.69
CA VAL A 105 -14.18 -3.53 -1.74
C VAL A 105 -12.86 -2.84 -1.48
N GLN A 106 -12.42 -2.91 -0.23
CA GLN A 106 -11.12 -2.38 0.17
C GLN A 106 -10.02 -3.31 -0.33
N VAL A 107 -9.07 -2.76 -1.07
CA VAL A 107 -7.90 -3.49 -1.57
C VAL A 107 -6.60 -2.83 -1.16
N GLU A 108 -5.54 -3.63 -1.14
CA GLU A 108 -4.16 -3.15 -1.14
C GLU A 108 -3.52 -3.46 -2.48
N ASN A 109 -3.04 -2.45 -3.16
CA ASN A 109 -2.24 -2.54 -4.37
C ASN A 109 -0.78 -2.28 -4.02
N SER A 110 0.09 -3.26 -4.22
CA SER A 110 1.53 -3.13 -4.00
C SER A 110 2.29 -3.42 -5.28
N GLY A 111 3.27 -2.57 -5.56
CA GLY A 111 4.14 -2.72 -6.73
C GLY A 111 5.60 -2.52 -6.36
N VAL A 112 6.44 -3.36 -6.93
CA VAL A 112 7.89 -3.24 -6.87
C VAL A 112 8.43 -3.00 -8.27
N HIS A 113 9.44 -2.15 -8.37
CA HIS A 113 10.12 -1.92 -9.65
C HIS A 113 11.09 -3.07 -9.93
N TRP A 114 11.31 -3.37 -11.20
CA TRP A 114 12.23 -4.41 -11.62
C TRP A 114 13.19 -3.89 -12.69
N PHE A 115 14.37 -4.52 -12.78
CA PHE A 115 15.39 -4.20 -13.74
C PHE A 115 15.54 -5.34 -14.73
N ASN A 116 15.79 -5.00 -16.01
CA ASN A 116 16.10 -5.98 -17.04
C ASN A 116 17.55 -6.49 -16.88
N SER A 117 17.93 -7.45 -17.72
CA SER A 117 19.30 -8.02 -17.73
C SER A 117 20.40 -7.00 -18.05
N SER A 118 20.06 -5.85 -18.62
CA SER A 118 20.99 -4.74 -18.88
C SER A 118 21.12 -3.78 -17.71
N GLY A 119 20.41 -4.02 -16.58
CA GLY A 119 20.40 -3.13 -15.43
C GLY A 119 19.51 -1.89 -15.58
N GLU A 120 18.71 -1.82 -16.65
CA GLU A 120 17.75 -0.73 -16.86
C GLU A 120 16.42 -1.06 -16.22
N MET A 121 15.75 -0.03 -15.68
CA MET A 121 14.41 -0.19 -15.13
C MET A 121 13.42 -0.63 -16.22
N GLY A 122 12.85 -1.82 -16.08
CA GLY A 122 11.89 -2.39 -17.01
C GLY A 122 10.46 -1.94 -16.76
N GLY A 123 10.13 -1.61 -15.52
CA GLY A 123 8.79 -1.22 -15.11
C GLY A 123 8.45 -1.70 -13.71
N TYR A 124 7.19 -2.04 -13.49
CA TYR A 124 6.66 -2.50 -12.22
C TYR A 124 6.00 -3.87 -12.36
N VAL A 125 6.11 -4.66 -11.31
CA VAL A 125 5.30 -5.87 -11.12
C VAL A 125 4.63 -5.77 -9.76
N GLY A 126 3.38 -6.20 -9.67
CA GLY A 126 2.66 -6.04 -8.44
C GLY A 126 1.49 -7.00 -8.26
N ARG A 127 0.88 -6.86 -7.09
CA ARG A 127 -0.31 -7.62 -6.71
C ARG A 127 -1.37 -6.73 -6.10
N ILE A 128 -2.60 -7.19 -6.20
CA ILE A 128 -3.74 -6.63 -5.47
C ILE A 128 -4.26 -7.67 -4.50
N LEU A 129 -4.52 -7.26 -3.28
CA LEU A 129 -5.08 -8.08 -2.21
C LEU A 129 -6.38 -7.46 -1.72
N VAL A 130 -7.47 -8.22 -1.72
CA VAL A 130 -8.70 -7.81 -1.04
C VAL A 130 -8.48 -7.90 0.45
N LEU A 131 -8.76 -6.83 1.17
CA LEU A 131 -8.57 -6.76 2.62
C LEU A 131 -9.85 -7.20 3.33
N SER A 132 -9.75 -8.21 4.18
CA SER A 132 -10.80 -8.56 5.14
C SER A 132 -11.03 -7.42 6.15
N PRO A 133 -12.19 -7.36 6.81
CA PRO A 133 -12.44 -6.36 7.86
C PRO A 133 -11.41 -6.41 9.01
N ALA A 134 -10.86 -7.58 9.31
CA ALA A 134 -9.81 -7.72 10.32
C ALA A 134 -8.49 -7.11 9.84
N GLU A 135 -8.06 -7.42 8.62
CA GLU A 135 -6.85 -6.85 8.01
C GLU A 135 -6.95 -5.34 7.83
N GLN A 136 -8.12 -4.83 7.46
CA GLN A 136 -8.37 -3.38 7.39
C GLN A 136 -8.15 -2.70 8.74
N ARG A 137 -8.65 -3.31 9.83
CA ARG A 137 -8.48 -2.78 11.19
C ARG A 137 -7.01 -2.79 11.64
N VAL A 138 -6.29 -3.88 11.40
CA VAL A 138 -4.85 -3.97 11.73
C VAL A 138 -4.07 -2.90 10.97
N ARG A 139 -4.27 -2.81 9.66
CA ARG A 139 -3.53 -1.87 8.81
C ARG A 139 -3.89 -0.40 9.06
N SER A 140 -5.15 -0.09 9.44
CA SER A 140 -5.50 1.26 9.87
C SER A 140 -4.78 1.61 11.17
N THR A 141 -4.73 0.69 12.12
CA THR A 141 -4.01 0.88 13.39
C THR A 141 -2.51 1.12 13.17
N ASP A 142 -1.86 0.34 12.30
CA ASP A 142 -0.44 0.52 11.96
C ASP A 142 -0.17 1.88 11.31
N ARG A 143 -1.05 2.31 10.39
CA ARG A 143 -0.96 3.63 9.75
C ARG A 143 -1.13 4.75 10.78
N ASP A 144 -2.10 4.63 11.66
CA ASP A 144 -2.38 5.59 12.71
C ASP A 144 -1.17 5.71 13.65
N LEU A 145 -0.59 4.58 14.06
CA LEU A 145 0.63 4.57 14.88
C LEU A 145 1.83 5.18 14.16
N SER A 146 2.00 4.93 12.87
CA SER A 146 3.11 5.49 12.07
C SER A 146 3.01 7.01 11.91
N SER A 147 1.83 7.57 12.07
CA SER A 147 1.59 9.02 12.03
C SER A 147 2.05 9.75 13.30
N LEU A 148 2.28 9.01 14.38
CA LEU A 148 2.70 9.55 15.66
C LEU A 148 4.22 9.70 15.73
N SER A 149 4.68 10.84 16.23
CA SER A 149 6.08 11.02 16.64
C SER A 149 6.42 10.10 17.83
N ARG A 150 7.71 9.89 18.08
CA ARG A 150 8.17 9.10 19.24
C ARG A 150 7.56 9.59 20.57
N ARG A 151 7.48 10.91 20.78
CA ARG A 151 6.90 11.49 22.00
C ARG A 151 5.39 11.33 22.08
N GLU A 152 4.70 11.42 20.97
CA GLU A 152 3.26 11.18 20.90
C GLU A 152 2.93 9.71 21.17
N ARG A 153 3.74 8.77 20.69
CA ARG A 153 3.58 7.35 20.99
C ARG A 153 3.78 7.05 22.48
N GLN A 154 4.83 7.58 23.09
CA GLN A 154 5.06 7.48 24.55
C GLN A 154 3.88 8.05 25.35
N MET A 155 3.34 9.20 24.91
CA MET A 155 2.15 9.79 25.53
C MET A 155 0.92 8.88 25.39
N LEU A 156 0.69 8.28 24.22
CA LEU A 156 -0.41 7.34 23.97
C LEU A 156 -0.34 6.16 24.93
N GLU A 157 0.83 5.55 25.12
CA GLU A 157 1.05 4.42 26.03
C GLU A 157 0.72 4.80 27.48
N LEU A 158 1.17 5.95 27.96
CA LEU A 158 0.88 6.42 29.31
C LEU A 158 -0.60 6.70 29.54
N ILE A 159 -1.29 7.32 28.58
CA ILE A 159 -2.75 7.53 28.65
C ILE A 159 -3.48 6.19 28.70
N ALA A 160 -3.05 5.23 27.88
CA ALA A 160 -3.66 3.91 27.82
C ALA A 160 -3.47 3.11 29.11
N LEU A 161 -2.36 3.32 29.82
CA LEU A 161 -2.09 2.77 31.15
C LEU A 161 -2.82 3.52 32.27
N GLY A 162 -3.63 4.53 31.97
CA GLY A 162 -4.43 5.26 32.94
C GLY A 162 -3.75 6.47 33.60
N TYR A 163 -2.51 6.83 33.18
CA TYR A 163 -1.85 8.00 33.74
C TYR A 163 -2.50 9.30 33.28
N GLY A 164 -2.74 10.21 34.25
CA GLY A 164 -3.16 11.57 33.97
C GLY A 164 -2.05 12.41 33.31
N THR A 165 -2.41 13.53 32.68
CA THR A 165 -1.44 14.40 31.96
C THR A 165 -0.28 14.85 32.84
N LYS A 166 -0.53 15.14 34.13
CA LYS A 166 0.51 15.57 35.09
C LYS A 166 1.50 14.46 35.39
N GLU A 167 0.99 13.23 35.58
CA GLU A 167 1.83 12.04 35.85
C GLU A 167 2.63 11.65 34.60
N ALA A 168 2.00 11.71 33.43
CA ALA A 168 2.68 11.48 32.15
C ALA A 168 3.79 12.51 31.91
N ALA A 169 3.58 13.78 32.26
CA ALA A 169 4.61 14.81 32.18
C ALA A 169 5.80 14.47 33.05
N ALA A 170 5.59 14.07 34.30
CA ALA A 170 6.65 13.66 35.21
C ALA A 170 7.44 12.45 34.68
N LYS A 171 6.74 11.39 34.18
CA LYS A 171 7.37 10.20 33.60
C LYS A 171 8.19 10.48 32.34
N LEU A 172 7.76 11.45 31.52
CA LEU A 172 8.45 11.84 30.30
C LEU A 172 9.54 12.91 30.50
N GLY A 173 9.65 13.46 31.71
CA GLY A 173 10.61 14.53 32.02
C GLY A 173 10.33 15.85 31.26
N ILE A 174 9.04 16.19 31.05
CA ILE A 174 8.62 17.39 30.32
C ILE A 174 7.65 18.23 31.15
N SER A 175 7.43 19.49 30.72
CA SER A 175 6.45 20.34 31.38
C SER A 175 5.01 19.82 31.18
N PHE A 176 4.10 20.15 32.12
CA PHE A 176 2.69 19.86 31.97
C PHE A 176 2.12 20.41 30.65
N LYS A 177 2.46 21.64 30.29
CA LYS A 177 2.00 22.27 29.05
C LYS A 177 2.45 21.49 27.82
N THR A 178 3.69 20.97 27.81
CA THR A 178 4.22 20.15 26.71
C THR A 178 3.50 18.79 26.65
N ALA A 179 3.25 18.18 27.80
CA ALA A 179 2.52 16.92 27.88
C ALA A 179 1.07 17.05 27.39
N ASP A 180 0.41 18.13 27.76
CA ASP A 180 -0.97 18.44 27.33
C ASP A 180 -1.04 18.67 25.81
N SER A 181 -0.05 19.36 25.25
CA SER A 181 0.07 19.52 23.79
C SER A 181 0.24 18.16 23.09
N HIS A 182 1.13 17.28 23.59
CA HIS A 182 1.30 15.94 23.02
C HIS A 182 0.03 15.12 23.14
N ARG A 183 -0.67 15.16 24.28
CA ARG A 183 -1.95 14.49 24.48
C ARG A 183 -2.98 14.95 23.45
N SER A 184 -3.14 16.25 23.27
CA SER A 184 -4.08 16.83 22.33
C SER A 184 -3.76 16.42 20.87
N HIS A 185 -2.48 16.42 20.49
CA HIS A 185 -2.04 16.00 19.16
C HIS A 185 -2.32 14.49 18.92
N VAL A 186 -2.06 13.63 19.91
CA VAL A 186 -2.38 12.18 19.84
C VAL A 186 -3.86 11.99 19.60
N LEU A 187 -4.72 12.57 20.42
CA LEU A 187 -6.16 12.44 20.31
C LEU A 187 -6.67 12.91 18.95
N LYS A 188 -6.18 14.08 18.48
CA LYS A 188 -6.54 14.64 17.18
C LYS A 188 -6.09 13.74 16.01
N LYS A 189 -4.83 13.26 16.01
CA LYS A 189 -4.27 12.42 14.95
C LYS A 189 -5.00 11.09 14.85
N LEU A 190 -5.31 10.48 16.00
CA LEU A 190 -6.01 9.19 16.08
C LEU A 190 -7.54 9.33 16.04
N ARG A 191 -8.08 10.55 16.01
CA ARG A 191 -9.52 10.85 16.05
C ARG A 191 -10.22 10.19 17.25
N LEU A 192 -9.56 10.23 18.41
CA LEU A 192 -10.07 9.68 19.66
C LEU A 192 -10.53 10.83 20.57
N HIS A 193 -11.66 10.63 21.26
CA HIS A 193 -12.27 11.68 22.10
C HIS A 193 -12.34 11.27 23.59
N GLU A 194 -12.32 9.97 23.88
CA GLU A 194 -12.50 9.42 25.21
C GLU A 194 -11.36 8.49 25.60
N THR A 195 -11.02 8.45 26.89
CA THR A 195 -9.96 7.56 27.43
C THR A 195 -10.25 6.08 27.13
N ALA A 196 -11.51 5.64 27.23
CA ALA A 196 -11.89 4.28 26.87
C ALA A 196 -11.57 3.93 25.41
N SER A 197 -11.69 4.89 24.50
CA SER A 197 -11.33 4.71 23.10
C SER A 197 -9.81 4.64 22.90
N VAL A 198 -9.04 5.36 23.72
CA VAL A 198 -7.57 5.29 23.74
C VAL A 198 -7.10 3.91 24.19
N VAL A 199 -7.67 3.39 25.29
CA VAL A 199 -7.36 2.04 25.81
C VAL A 199 -7.65 0.97 24.74
N ARG A 200 -8.86 0.99 24.17
CA ARG A 200 -9.24 0.04 23.11
C ARG A 200 -8.32 0.12 21.87
N PHE A 201 -7.88 1.32 21.52
CA PHE A 201 -6.91 1.51 20.44
C PHE A 201 -5.54 0.92 20.81
N ALA A 202 -5.02 1.22 22.00
CA ALA A 202 -3.72 0.77 22.46
C ALA A 202 -3.64 -0.77 22.60
N VAL A 203 -4.70 -1.42 23.09
CA VAL A 203 -4.80 -2.89 23.12
C VAL A 203 -4.78 -3.47 21.71
N ARG A 204 -5.58 -2.91 20.80
CA ARG A 204 -5.61 -3.32 19.38
C ARG A 204 -4.26 -3.14 18.67
N ALA A 205 -3.53 -2.10 19.06
CA ALA A 205 -2.20 -1.78 18.53
C ALA A 205 -1.07 -2.60 19.16
N GLY A 206 -1.38 -3.46 20.15
CA GLY A 206 -0.39 -4.23 20.87
C GLY A 206 0.56 -3.39 21.74
N LEU A 207 0.16 -2.16 22.07
CA LEU A 207 0.96 -1.26 22.93
C LEU A 207 0.82 -1.60 24.42
N ILE A 208 -0.33 -2.13 24.81
CA ILE A 208 -0.61 -2.62 26.15
C ILE A 208 -1.39 -3.94 26.08
N SER A 209 -1.26 -4.78 27.12
CA SER A 209 -2.08 -5.99 27.28
C SER A 209 -3.46 -5.64 27.84
N ALA A 210 -4.47 -6.43 27.45
CA ALA A 210 -5.83 -6.31 27.96
C ALA A 210 -5.94 -6.83 29.39
#